data_b4dec8a46a581c6367d41850e37457e5
#
_entry.id   b4dec8a46a581c6367d41850e37457e5
#
_cell.length_a   1.000
_cell.length_b   1.000
_cell.length_c   1.000
_cell.angle_alpha   90.00
_cell.angle_beta   90.00
_cell.angle_gamma   90.00
#
_symmetry.space_group_name_H-M   'P 1'
#
loop_
_entity.id
_entity.type
_entity.pdbx_description
1 polymer ?
#
loop_
_entity_poly.entity_id
_entity_poly.type
_entity_poly.pdbx_seq_one_letter_code
_entity_poly.pdbx_strand_id
1 'polypeptide(L)'
;MARHSLGRLAFLVSVLAPLALLGPSQFSSAVPITHDPNGFETIPWGSILGEMKAFTKIDDAGRVQAYELSGQTPMLGGAPVDSLRFTTFEKKLGRVTARYTGQTSHAKILSYLESKYGPLDRTPGQIAAGSTKVYAWQGMYTEITLRFESGLERGIVFFESRTLPEKLTDETSTTAF
;
A
#
# COMPACT_ATOMS: atom_id res chain seq x y z
N MET A 1 -71.29 30.19 -43.76
CA MET A 1 -69.85 30.54 -43.99
C MET A 1 -69.17 30.52 -42.65
N ALA A 2 -68.49 29.39 -42.33
CA ALA A 2 -67.81 29.19 -41.07
C ALA A 2 -66.29 29.10 -41.33
N ARG A 3 -65.50 29.95 -40.69
CA ARG A 3 -64.06 29.98 -40.75
C ARG A 3 -63.52 29.22 -39.49
N HIS A 4 -62.89 28.07 -39.69
CA HIS A 4 -62.19 27.37 -38.69
C HIS A 4 -60.79 27.96 -38.52
N SER A 5 -60.50 28.42 -37.29
CA SER A 5 -59.17 28.81 -36.84
C SER A 5 -58.44 27.57 -36.26
N LEU A 6 -57.34 27.13 -36.89
CA LEU A 6 -56.47 26.13 -36.38
C LEU A 6 -55.51 26.74 -35.35
N GLY A 7 -55.70 26.37 -34.07
CA GLY A 7 -54.75 26.65 -33.02
C GLY A 7 -53.56 25.68 -33.10
N ARG A 8 -52.35 26.25 -33.28
CA ARG A 8 -51.08 25.50 -33.21
C ARG A 8 -50.70 25.29 -31.74
N LEU A 9 -50.78 24.05 -31.31
CA LEU A 9 -50.25 23.60 -29.99
C LEU A 9 -48.75 23.38 -30.12
N ALA A 10 -47.95 24.26 -29.51
CA ALA A 10 -46.50 24.09 -29.42
C ALA A 10 -46.18 23.15 -28.23
N PHE A 11 -45.70 21.96 -28.52
CA PHE A 11 -45.13 21.03 -27.52
C PHE A 11 -43.72 21.47 -27.15
N LEU A 12 -43.57 21.99 -25.93
CA LEU A 12 -42.26 22.25 -25.32
C LEU A 12 -41.75 20.93 -24.76
N VAL A 13 -40.84 20.27 -25.48
CA VAL A 13 -40.11 19.11 -24.98
C VAL A 13 -39.00 19.62 -24.07
N SER A 14 -39.21 19.50 -22.77
CA SER A 14 -38.21 19.78 -21.75
C SER A 14 -37.24 18.60 -21.67
N VAL A 15 -36.04 18.72 -22.23
CA VAL A 15 -34.97 17.75 -22.12
C VAL A 15 -34.33 17.95 -20.75
N LEU A 16 -34.72 17.11 -19.79
CA LEU A 16 -34.04 16.99 -18.49
C LEU A 16 -32.75 16.19 -18.72
N ALA A 17 -31.60 16.88 -18.82
CA ALA A 17 -30.30 16.22 -18.80
C ALA A 17 -30.02 15.65 -17.38
N PRO A 18 -29.66 14.36 -17.25
CA PRO A 18 -29.24 13.84 -15.96
C PRO A 18 -27.87 14.44 -15.61
N LEU A 19 -27.84 15.28 -14.58
CA LEU A 19 -26.62 15.75 -13.95
C LEU A 19 -25.97 14.55 -13.26
N ALA A 20 -25.00 13.92 -13.93
CA ALA A 20 -24.20 12.87 -13.35
C ALA A 20 -23.39 13.48 -12.19
N LEU A 21 -23.83 13.17 -10.96
CA LEU A 21 -23.08 13.40 -9.73
C LEU A 21 -21.83 12.52 -9.77
N LEU A 22 -20.76 13.04 -10.36
CA LEU A 22 -19.40 12.53 -10.12
C LEU A 22 -19.09 12.84 -8.65
N GLY A 23 -19.38 11.88 -7.78
CA GLY A 23 -18.94 11.95 -6.40
C GLY A 23 -17.41 12.11 -6.36
N PRO A 24 -16.85 12.93 -5.46
CA PRO A 24 -15.41 13.05 -5.33
C PRO A 24 -14.85 11.67 -5.01
N SER A 25 -14.03 11.14 -5.92
CA SER A 25 -13.22 9.96 -5.64
C SER A 25 -12.36 10.30 -4.43
N GLN A 26 -12.64 9.66 -3.31
CA GLN A 26 -11.82 9.76 -2.10
C GLN A 26 -10.49 9.08 -2.41
N PHE A 27 -9.58 9.81 -3.06
CA PHE A 27 -8.19 9.39 -3.13
C PHE A 27 -7.67 9.40 -1.70
N SER A 28 -7.44 8.22 -1.15
CA SER A 28 -6.68 8.08 0.07
C SER A 28 -5.27 8.62 -0.21
N SER A 29 -5.03 9.84 0.21
CA SER A 29 -3.76 10.49 0.04
C SER A 29 -2.79 9.89 1.05
N ALA A 30 -1.74 9.22 0.58
CA ALA A 30 -0.66 8.75 1.44
C ALA A 30 0.07 9.94 2.07
N VAL A 31 0.64 9.75 3.26
CA VAL A 31 1.51 10.75 3.90
C VAL A 31 2.78 10.92 3.07
N PRO A 32 3.16 12.14 2.69
CA PRO A 32 4.42 12.37 1.99
C PRO A 32 5.63 12.00 2.85
N ILE A 33 6.52 11.16 2.37
CA ILE A 33 7.79 10.85 3.03
C ILE A 33 8.76 12.01 2.82
N THR A 34 9.15 12.69 3.89
CA THR A 34 10.05 13.86 3.82
C THR A 34 11.49 13.48 3.54
N HIS A 35 11.94 12.34 4.06
CA HIS A 35 13.29 11.78 3.87
C HIS A 35 13.17 10.36 3.34
N ASP A 36 12.97 10.25 2.03
CA ASP A 36 12.83 8.96 1.37
C ASP A 36 14.17 8.21 1.37
N PRO A 37 14.26 7.02 1.99
CA PRO A 37 15.51 6.28 2.11
C PRO A 37 15.99 5.66 0.79
N ASN A 38 15.17 5.67 -0.28
CA ASN A 38 15.42 4.95 -1.53
C ASN A 38 15.83 3.49 -1.28
N GLY A 39 15.14 2.82 -0.32
CA GLY A 39 15.48 1.47 0.11
C GLY A 39 14.75 1.07 1.39
N PHE A 40 15.16 -0.06 1.94
CA PHE A 40 14.72 -0.55 3.25
C PHE A 40 15.92 -0.52 4.23
N GLU A 41 15.80 0.23 5.29
CA GLU A 41 16.89 0.48 6.26
C GLU A 41 18.15 1.01 5.56
N THR A 42 19.21 0.19 5.54
CA THR A 42 20.49 0.49 4.89
C THR A 42 20.64 -0.18 3.53
N ILE A 43 19.60 -0.87 3.03
CA ILE A 43 19.64 -1.65 1.79
C ILE A 43 18.91 -0.88 0.69
N PRO A 44 19.61 -0.34 -0.31
CA PRO A 44 18.99 0.41 -1.40
C PRO A 44 18.07 -0.47 -2.27
N TRP A 45 17.04 0.13 -2.85
CA TRP A 45 16.27 -0.53 -3.89
C TRP A 45 17.19 -0.91 -5.06
N GLY A 46 16.93 -2.07 -5.66
CA GLY A 46 17.75 -2.61 -6.75
C GLY A 46 18.98 -3.39 -6.30
N SER A 47 19.25 -3.52 -4.99
CA SER A 47 20.36 -4.34 -4.47
C SER A 47 20.22 -5.81 -4.89
N ILE A 48 21.36 -6.47 -5.18
CA ILE A 48 21.42 -7.89 -5.55
C ILE A 48 21.69 -8.72 -4.30
N LEU A 49 20.61 -9.20 -3.66
CA LEU A 49 20.70 -9.87 -2.35
C LEU A 49 21.43 -11.21 -2.40
N GLY A 50 21.38 -11.90 -3.55
CA GLY A 50 22.06 -13.19 -3.72
C GLY A 50 23.60 -13.14 -3.60
N GLU A 51 24.20 -11.96 -3.68
CA GLU A 51 25.63 -11.72 -3.51
C GLU A 51 25.99 -11.35 -2.05
N MET A 52 24.99 -11.10 -1.22
CA MET A 52 25.17 -10.67 0.17
C MET A 52 25.08 -11.88 1.12
N LYS A 53 26.17 -12.16 1.87
CA LYS A 53 26.24 -13.28 2.83
C LYS A 53 25.20 -13.23 3.95
N ALA A 54 24.65 -12.04 4.21
CA ALA A 54 23.63 -11.83 5.23
C ALA A 54 22.25 -12.38 4.83
N PHE A 55 22.06 -12.79 3.58
CA PHE A 55 20.77 -13.24 3.07
C PHE A 55 20.80 -14.71 2.65
N THR A 56 19.73 -15.42 3.01
CA THR A 56 19.44 -16.77 2.52
C THR A 56 18.25 -16.73 1.60
N LYS A 57 18.39 -17.30 0.41
CA LYS A 57 17.26 -17.44 -0.52
C LYS A 57 16.32 -18.52 0.01
N ILE A 58 15.03 -18.18 0.14
CA ILE A 58 13.99 -19.06 0.67
C ILE A 58 12.98 -19.48 -0.41
N ASP A 59 12.96 -18.77 -1.54
CA ASP A 59 12.04 -19.08 -2.64
C ASP A 59 12.63 -18.62 -3.97
N ASP A 60 12.35 -19.36 -5.04
CA ASP A 60 12.83 -19.05 -6.40
C ASP A 60 11.76 -19.40 -7.45
N ALA A 61 11.03 -18.40 -7.88
CA ALA A 61 10.07 -18.48 -8.97
C ALA A 61 10.62 -17.81 -10.25
N GLY A 62 11.88 -18.06 -10.55
CA GLY A 62 12.57 -17.53 -11.73
C GLY A 62 12.86 -16.04 -11.65
N ARG A 63 11.99 -15.20 -12.23
CA ARG A 63 12.16 -13.73 -12.18
C ARG A 63 11.94 -13.14 -10.79
N VAL A 64 11.14 -13.81 -9.96
CA VAL A 64 10.83 -13.39 -8.60
C VAL A 64 11.54 -14.35 -7.63
N GLN A 65 12.34 -13.80 -6.73
CA GLN A 65 13.03 -14.56 -5.71
C GLN A 65 12.79 -13.94 -4.35
N ALA A 66 12.77 -14.75 -3.29
CA ALA A 66 12.60 -14.27 -1.93
C ALA A 66 13.78 -14.69 -1.04
N TYR A 67 14.09 -13.79 -0.13
CA TYR A 67 15.22 -13.92 0.79
C TYR A 67 14.79 -13.56 2.21
N GLU A 68 15.53 -14.10 3.19
CA GLU A 68 15.46 -13.74 4.61
C GLU A 68 16.85 -13.44 5.15
N LEU A 69 16.94 -12.71 6.26
CA LEU A 69 18.20 -12.48 6.97
C LEU A 69 18.66 -13.76 7.66
N SER A 70 19.91 -14.17 7.42
CA SER A 70 20.48 -15.37 7.97
C SER A 70 20.73 -15.26 9.48
N GLY A 71 20.20 -16.22 10.27
CA GLY A 71 20.54 -16.36 11.69
C GLY A 71 20.09 -15.20 12.59
N GLN A 72 19.18 -14.35 12.16
CA GLN A 72 18.67 -13.23 12.95
C GLN A 72 17.18 -13.39 13.22
N THR A 73 16.75 -13.03 14.43
CA THR A 73 15.32 -12.86 14.72
C THR A 73 14.83 -11.61 13.99
N PRO A 74 13.78 -11.72 13.16
CA PRO A 74 13.31 -10.60 12.41
C PRO A 74 12.68 -9.54 13.32
N MET A 75 13.08 -8.28 13.12
CA MET A 75 12.63 -7.12 13.90
C MET A 75 12.24 -5.97 12.98
N LEU A 76 11.24 -5.19 13.38
CA LEU A 76 10.87 -3.93 12.72
C LEU A 76 10.52 -2.88 13.77
N GLY A 77 11.23 -1.75 13.77
CA GLY A 77 10.99 -0.66 14.71
C GLY A 77 11.12 -1.06 16.18
N GLY A 78 12.00 -2.00 16.50
CA GLY A 78 12.18 -2.54 17.87
C GLY A 78 11.06 -3.50 18.32
N ALA A 79 10.17 -3.90 17.42
CA ALA A 79 9.18 -4.95 17.65
C ALA A 79 9.63 -6.27 16.98
N PRO A 80 9.47 -7.43 17.62
CA PRO A 80 9.62 -8.69 16.93
C PRO A 80 8.52 -8.83 15.89
N VAL A 81 8.87 -9.40 14.73
CA VAL A 81 7.91 -9.72 13.67
C VAL A 81 7.96 -11.23 13.38
N ASP A 82 6.85 -11.78 12.88
CA ASP A 82 6.74 -13.20 12.58
C ASP A 82 7.60 -13.58 11.37
N SER A 83 7.73 -12.64 10.40
CA SER A 83 8.61 -12.78 9.24
C SER A 83 9.03 -11.44 8.68
N LEU A 84 10.21 -11.39 8.07
CA LEU A 84 10.72 -10.26 7.31
C LEU A 84 11.28 -10.80 5.98
N ARG A 85 10.46 -10.68 4.92
CA ARG A 85 10.74 -11.26 3.62
C ARG A 85 11.20 -10.18 2.64
N PHE A 86 12.31 -10.41 1.98
CA PHE A 86 12.89 -9.55 0.96
C PHE A 86 12.61 -10.15 -0.41
N THR A 87 11.85 -9.47 -1.26
CA THR A 87 11.48 -9.96 -2.58
C THR A 87 12.22 -9.20 -3.65
N THR A 88 12.87 -9.95 -4.54
CA THR A 88 13.59 -9.39 -5.69
C THR A 88 12.82 -9.70 -6.96
N PHE A 89 12.88 -8.76 -7.91
CA PHE A 89 12.44 -8.94 -9.27
C PHE A 89 13.67 -8.81 -10.19
N GLU A 90 13.90 -9.82 -11.04
CA GLU A 90 15.12 -9.91 -11.87
C GLU A 90 16.41 -9.70 -11.04
N LYS A 91 16.46 -10.35 -9.87
CA LYS A 91 17.53 -10.29 -8.87
C LYS A 91 17.65 -8.95 -8.13
N LYS A 92 16.89 -7.92 -8.47
CA LYS A 92 16.93 -6.59 -7.85
C LYS A 92 15.88 -6.47 -6.74
N LEU A 93 16.29 -6.04 -5.54
CA LEU A 93 15.37 -5.83 -4.43
C LEU A 93 14.30 -4.81 -4.79
N GLY A 94 13.03 -5.22 -4.71
CA GLY A 94 11.88 -4.37 -5.04
C GLY A 94 10.87 -4.24 -3.92
N ARG A 95 10.80 -5.22 -3.00
CA ARG A 95 9.84 -5.21 -1.90
C ARG A 95 10.42 -5.84 -0.64
N VAL A 96 10.08 -5.28 0.51
CA VAL A 96 10.26 -5.93 1.81
C VAL A 96 8.89 -6.04 2.48
N THR A 97 8.57 -7.23 2.97
CA THR A 97 7.29 -7.51 3.65
C THR A 97 7.57 -7.96 5.07
N ALA A 98 7.02 -7.25 6.06
CA ALA A 98 7.03 -7.65 7.46
C ALA A 98 5.64 -8.12 7.87
N ARG A 99 5.52 -9.31 8.49
CA ARG A 99 4.28 -9.82 9.09
C ARG A 99 4.46 -9.88 10.59
N TYR A 100 3.43 -9.52 11.35
CA TYR A 100 3.49 -9.53 12.81
C TYR A 100 2.12 -9.81 13.41
N THR A 101 2.15 -10.20 14.68
CA THR A 101 0.94 -10.46 15.48
C THR A 101 1.01 -9.67 16.79
N GLY A 102 -0.16 -9.25 17.26
CA GLY A 102 -0.36 -8.58 18.55
C GLY A 102 -0.42 -7.06 18.47
N GLN A 103 -1.33 -6.51 19.28
CA GLN A 103 -1.57 -5.07 19.41
C GLN A 103 -0.32 -4.29 19.87
N THR A 104 0.50 -4.90 20.77
CA THR A 104 1.73 -4.26 21.25
C THR A 104 2.76 -4.10 20.14
N SER A 105 2.94 -5.13 19.29
CA SER A 105 3.82 -5.07 18.12
C SER A 105 3.30 -4.01 17.14
N HIS A 106 1.97 -3.99 16.90
CA HIS A 106 1.34 -2.99 16.05
C HIS A 106 1.64 -1.55 16.51
N ALA A 107 1.44 -1.26 17.80
CA ALA A 107 1.69 0.08 18.34
C ALA A 107 3.14 0.52 18.17
N LYS A 108 4.11 -0.38 18.43
CA LYS A 108 5.55 -0.09 18.25
C LYS A 108 5.91 0.15 16.79
N ILE A 109 5.43 -0.72 15.88
CA ILE A 109 5.69 -0.59 14.44
C ILE A 109 5.07 0.70 13.90
N LEU A 110 3.83 1.00 14.27
CA LEU A 110 3.16 2.22 13.85
C LEU A 110 3.93 3.47 14.31
N SER A 111 4.28 3.54 15.59
CA SER A 111 5.08 4.64 16.16
C SER A 111 6.45 4.79 15.46
N TYR A 112 7.11 3.68 15.15
CA TYR A 112 8.35 3.70 14.39
C TYR A 112 8.16 4.27 12.98
N LEU A 113 7.12 3.84 12.25
CA LEU A 113 6.84 4.33 10.91
C LEU A 113 6.49 5.82 10.91
N GLU A 114 5.66 6.28 11.86
CA GLU A 114 5.34 7.70 12.02
C GLU A 114 6.56 8.54 12.33
N SER A 115 7.44 8.08 13.23
CA SER A 115 8.64 8.81 13.61
C SER A 115 9.66 8.91 12.47
N LYS A 116 9.74 7.88 11.62
CA LYS A 116 10.74 7.80 10.55
C LYS A 116 10.26 8.40 9.22
N TYR A 117 8.98 8.23 8.90
CA TYR A 117 8.43 8.58 7.59
C TYR A 117 7.40 9.71 7.62
N GLY A 118 6.98 10.12 8.79
CA GLY A 118 6.05 11.23 9.01
C GLY A 118 4.78 10.82 9.75
N PRO A 119 4.23 11.74 10.55
CA PRO A 119 3.04 11.50 11.35
C PRO A 119 1.82 11.28 10.45
N LEU A 120 0.93 10.39 10.88
CA LEU A 120 -0.38 10.20 10.29
C LEU A 120 -1.31 11.32 10.77
N ASP A 121 -1.38 12.39 10.02
CA ASP A 121 -2.41 13.40 10.24
C ASP A 121 -3.79 12.80 9.93
N ARG A 122 -4.82 13.30 10.61
CA ARG A 122 -6.18 12.70 10.68
C ARG A 122 -6.88 12.47 9.34
N THR A 123 -6.27 12.78 8.19
CA THR A 123 -6.95 12.73 6.91
C THR A 123 -6.17 12.14 5.74
N PRO A 124 -4.93 12.46 5.37
CA PRO A 124 -4.23 11.61 4.41
C PRO A 124 -3.58 10.43 5.11
N GLY A 125 -3.65 9.25 4.52
CA GLY A 125 -2.87 8.09 4.91
C GLY A 125 -3.54 7.07 5.82
N GLN A 126 -4.75 7.30 6.32
CA GLN A 126 -5.47 6.30 7.11
C GLN A 126 -6.86 6.00 6.53
N ILE A 127 -7.13 4.71 6.28
CA ILE A 127 -8.46 4.20 5.94
C ILE A 127 -8.84 3.15 6.98
N ALA A 128 -10.08 3.20 7.45
CA ALA A 128 -10.68 2.14 8.25
C ALA A 128 -11.85 1.54 7.46
N ALA A 129 -11.81 0.23 7.22
CA ALA A 129 -12.88 -0.53 6.60
C ALA A 129 -13.20 -1.73 7.50
N GLY A 130 -14.26 -1.62 8.29
CA GLY A 130 -14.60 -2.63 9.30
C GLY A 130 -13.52 -2.75 10.37
N SER A 131 -12.99 -3.97 10.57
CA SER A 131 -11.91 -4.27 11.51
C SER A 131 -10.51 -3.96 10.97
N THR A 132 -10.39 -3.66 9.68
CA THR A 132 -9.10 -3.41 9.01
C THR A 132 -8.75 -1.93 8.98
N LYS A 133 -7.55 -1.60 9.43
CA LYS A 133 -6.95 -0.27 9.32
C LYS A 133 -5.82 -0.31 8.30
N VAL A 134 -5.77 0.66 7.41
CA VAL A 134 -4.71 0.81 6.40
C VAL A 134 -4.07 2.17 6.56
N TYR A 135 -2.75 2.19 6.59
CA TYR A 135 -1.93 3.39 6.69
C TYR A 135 -0.96 3.41 5.51
N ALA A 136 -0.75 4.57 4.92
CA ALA A 136 0.09 4.69 3.74
C ALA A 136 1.01 5.91 3.80
N TRP A 137 2.27 5.71 3.40
CA TRP A 137 3.28 6.74 3.19
C TRP A 137 3.84 6.62 1.79
N GLN A 138 4.12 7.74 1.14
CA GLN A 138 4.60 7.74 -0.23
C GLN A 138 5.68 8.80 -0.43
N GLY A 139 6.86 8.34 -0.85
CA GLY A 139 7.98 9.18 -1.25
C GLY A 139 8.19 9.17 -2.77
N MET A 140 9.35 9.68 -3.19
CA MET A 140 9.77 9.64 -4.59
C MET A 140 10.12 8.21 -5.04
N TYR A 141 10.84 7.48 -4.19
CA TYR A 141 11.40 6.15 -4.48
C TYR A 141 10.72 5.02 -3.72
N THR A 142 10.07 5.32 -2.60
CA THR A 142 9.55 4.34 -1.66
C THR A 142 8.06 4.57 -1.41
N GLU A 143 7.30 3.49 -1.40
CA GLU A 143 5.92 3.44 -0.92
C GLU A 143 5.85 2.48 0.27
N ILE A 144 5.12 2.86 1.32
CA ILE A 144 4.94 2.05 2.52
C ILE A 144 3.45 1.91 2.78
N THR A 145 2.98 0.68 2.93
CA THR A 145 1.61 0.37 3.32
C THR A 145 1.62 -0.54 4.53
N LEU A 146 0.97 -0.11 5.60
CA LEU A 146 0.71 -0.94 6.77
C LEU A 146 -0.79 -1.26 6.81
N ARG A 147 -1.11 -2.56 6.92
CA ARG A 147 -2.46 -3.04 7.17
C ARG A 147 -2.49 -3.74 8.52
N PHE A 148 -3.53 -3.47 9.29
CA PHE A 148 -3.74 -4.11 10.58
C PHE A 148 -5.21 -4.52 10.73
N GLU A 149 -5.43 -5.79 11.01
CA GLU A 149 -6.75 -6.35 11.31
C GLU A 149 -6.91 -6.52 12.82
N SER A 150 -7.70 -5.64 13.42
CA SER A 150 -7.85 -5.58 14.89
C SER A 150 -8.55 -6.80 15.48
N GLY A 151 -9.44 -7.46 14.73
CA GLY A 151 -10.14 -8.67 15.20
C GLY A 151 -9.22 -9.90 15.34
N LEU A 152 -8.21 -10.02 14.48
CA LEU A 152 -7.22 -11.11 14.50
C LEU A 152 -5.88 -10.67 15.11
N GLU A 153 -5.73 -9.40 15.45
CA GLU A 153 -4.48 -8.77 15.88
C GLU A 153 -3.30 -9.04 14.93
N ARG A 154 -3.57 -9.13 13.63
CA ARG A 154 -2.55 -9.39 12.60
C ARG A 154 -2.23 -8.15 11.81
N GLY A 155 -0.95 -7.97 11.55
CA GLY A 155 -0.48 -6.86 10.73
C GLY A 155 0.50 -7.28 9.66
N ILE A 156 0.52 -6.49 8.59
CA ILE A 156 1.47 -6.62 7.49
C ILE A 156 1.94 -5.23 7.07
N VAL A 157 3.25 -5.09 6.89
CA VAL A 157 3.85 -3.88 6.33
C VAL A 157 4.52 -4.23 5.03
N PHE A 158 4.20 -3.48 3.98
CA PHE A 158 4.90 -3.52 2.71
C PHE A 158 5.76 -2.26 2.57
N PHE A 159 7.02 -2.45 2.25
CA PHE A 159 7.92 -1.42 1.75
C PHE A 159 8.20 -1.75 0.29
N GLU A 160 7.91 -0.83 -0.63
CA GLU A 160 8.00 -1.10 -2.06
C GLU A 160 8.79 -0.03 -2.79
N SER A 161 9.60 -0.47 -3.75
CA SER A 161 10.24 0.43 -4.69
C SER A 161 9.20 0.97 -5.68
N ARG A 162 9.23 2.29 -5.88
CA ARG A 162 8.42 2.96 -6.91
C ARG A 162 9.14 3.10 -8.25
N THR A 163 10.43 2.78 -8.28
CA THR A 163 11.28 2.97 -9.45
C THR A 163 11.52 1.69 -10.25
N LEU A 164 11.24 0.52 -9.67
CA LEU A 164 11.30 -0.73 -10.41
C LEU A 164 10.03 -0.88 -11.26
N PRO A 165 10.16 -1.25 -12.54
CA PRO A 165 9.08 -1.15 -13.53
C PRO A 165 7.90 -2.07 -13.29
N GLU A 166 8.00 -3.05 -12.40
CA GLU A 166 6.94 -4.02 -12.15
C GLU A 166 6.53 -3.97 -10.68
N LYS A 167 5.31 -3.52 -10.42
CA LYS A 167 4.67 -3.74 -9.13
C LYS A 167 4.51 -5.24 -8.98
N LEU A 168 5.14 -5.81 -7.97
CA LEU A 168 4.92 -7.21 -7.59
C LEU A 168 3.45 -7.34 -7.19
N THR A 169 2.62 -7.80 -8.12
CA THR A 169 1.21 -8.06 -7.87
C THR A 169 1.15 -9.22 -6.89
N ASP A 170 0.68 -8.97 -5.70
CA ASP A 170 0.59 -9.96 -4.64
C ASP A 170 -0.63 -10.85 -4.94
N GLU A 171 -0.43 -11.96 -5.62
CA GLU A 171 -1.45 -13.02 -5.67
C GLU A 171 -1.77 -13.54 -4.26
N THR A 172 -0.88 -13.32 -3.30
CA THR A 172 -1.06 -13.61 -1.88
C THR A 172 -1.86 -12.56 -1.11
N SER A 173 -2.15 -11.38 -1.67
CA SER A 173 -2.94 -10.34 -0.99
C SER A 173 -4.39 -10.78 -0.71
N THR A 174 -4.92 -11.71 -1.51
CA THR A 174 -6.30 -12.20 -1.36
C THR A 174 -6.41 -13.36 -0.35
N THR A 175 -5.29 -14.00 0.00
CA THR A 175 -5.26 -15.19 0.89
C THR A 175 -4.48 -14.92 2.19
N ALA A 176 -4.09 -13.70 2.47
CA ALA A 176 -3.16 -13.35 3.55
C ALA A 176 -3.84 -13.01 4.89
N PHE A 177 -5.14 -13.33 5.02
CA PHE A 177 -5.88 -13.28 6.30
C PHE A 177 -6.73 -14.52 6.47
#